data_b3ead8a18d539c98f69c8742dacd2575
#
_entry.id   b3ead8a18d539c98f69c8742dacd2575
#
_cell.length_a   1.000
_cell.length_b   1.000
_cell.length_c   1.000
_cell.angle_alpha   90.00
_cell.angle_beta   90.00
_cell.angle_gamma   90.00
#
_symmetry.space_group_name_H-M   'P 1'
#
loop_
_entity.id
_entity.type
_entity.pdbx_description
1 polymer ?
#
loop_
_entity_poly.entity_id
_entity_poly.type
_entity_poly.pdbx_seq_one_letter_code
_entity_poly.pdbx_strand_id
1 'polypeptide(L)'
;MLIENIFRTILGLSCCIVILYLIIDLIINVNTFFLSKKQYFICCTYTKLCNEIMFYTSNDLVKMGIKYYPKVKVNYYRHKEKLGHYCPNNKEIVIYLKNHIGQNNNYEIGQIVDTILHEVRHYQQHKTTKEFFEELNSKNYGYNSNIEKDARKYARNNLINCLAYLKQKNIIY
;
A
#
# COMPACT_ATOMS: atom_id res chain seq x y z
N MET A 1 13.62 47.87 -44.38
CA MET A 1 14.43 46.65 -44.56
C MET A 1 15.09 46.16 -43.26
N LEU A 2 15.90 46.92 -42.52
CA LEU A 2 16.53 46.50 -41.29
C LEU A 2 15.52 46.22 -40.17
N ILE A 3 14.59 47.13 -39.91
CA ILE A 3 13.55 47.02 -38.89
C ILE A 3 12.63 45.81 -39.15
N GLU A 4 12.28 45.58 -40.38
CA GLU A 4 11.44 44.44 -40.79
C GLU A 4 12.12 43.10 -40.60
N ASN A 5 13.43 43.01 -40.85
CA ASN A 5 14.19 41.80 -40.55
C ASN A 5 14.32 41.53 -39.05
N ILE A 6 14.55 42.57 -38.25
CA ILE A 6 14.56 42.45 -36.77
C ILE A 6 13.21 41.95 -36.27
N PHE A 7 12.11 42.50 -36.74
CA PHE A 7 10.77 42.11 -36.32
C PHE A 7 10.45 40.65 -36.69
N ARG A 8 10.81 40.19 -37.88
CA ARG A 8 10.68 38.79 -38.32
C ARG A 8 11.52 37.85 -37.48
N THR A 9 12.73 38.25 -37.10
CA THR A 9 13.60 37.42 -36.23
C THR A 9 13.02 37.28 -34.82
N ILE A 10 12.50 38.37 -34.22
CA ILE A 10 11.87 38.36 -32.91
C ILE A 10 10.59 37.49 -32.93
N LEU A 11 9.77 37.60 -33.98
CA LEU A 11 8.56 36.79 -34.11
C LEU A 11 8.91 35.31 -34.26
N GLY A 12 9.94 34.97 -35.05
CA GLY A 12 10.43 33.60 -35.22
C GLY A 12 10.93 33.00 -33.88
N LEU A 13 11.72 33.76 -33.12
CA LEU A 13 12.21 33.32 -31.79
C LEU A 13 11.07 33.09 -30.82
N SER A 14 10.07 33.98 -30.78
CA SER A 14 8.92 33.79 -29.89
C SER A 14 8.08 32.55 -30.24
N CYS A 15 7.88 32.29 -31.54
CA CYS A 15 7.22 31.06 -31.98
C CYS A 15 8.00 29.78 -31.56
N CYS A 16 9.33 29.79 -31.73
CA CYS A 16 10.17 28.67 -31.31
C CYS A 16 10.07 28.41 -29.78
N ILE A 17 10.04 29.45 -28.97
CA ILE A 17 9.88 29.33 -27.50
C ILE A 17 8.53 28.71 -27.14
N VAL A 18 7.45 29.16 -27.80
CA VAL A 18 6.10 28.61 -27.58
C VAL A 18 6.04 27.13 -27.98
N ILE A 19 6.59 26.78 -29.15
CA ILE A 19 6.64 25.38 -29.59
C ILE A 19 7.44 24.51 -28.62
N LEU A 20 8.58 24.98 -28.15
CA LEU A 20 9.39 24.25 -27.15
C LEU A 20 8.64 24.03 -25.84
N TYR A 21 7.91 25.05 -25.35
CA TYR A 21 7.08 24.94 -24.16
C TYR A 21 5.99 23.88 -24.35
N LEU A 22 5.29 23.87 -25.47
CA LEU A 22 4.24 22.89 -25.76
C LEU A 22 4.80 21.45 -25.82
N ILE A 23 5.99 21.28 -26.41
CA ILE A 23 6.66 19.97 -26.45
C ILE A 23 7.03 19.49 -25.05
N ILE A 24 7.57 20.36 -24.20
CA ILE A 24 7.93 20.04 -22.82
C ILE A 24 6.67 19.64 -22.02
N ASP A 25 5.59 20.42 -22.13
CA ASP A 25 4.32 20.13 -21.46
C ASP A 25 3.74 18.78 -21.91
N LEU A 26 3.77 18.51 -23.22
CA LEU A 26 3.35 17.21 -23.76
C LEU A 26 4.18 16.05 -23.19
N ILE A 27 5.51 16.20 -23.13
CA ILE A 27 6.40 15.17 -22.58
C ILE A 27 6.09 14.92 -21.09
N ILE A 28 5.87 15.97 -20.32
CA ILE A 28 5.50 15.86 -18.89
C ILE A 28 4.17 15.13 -18.74
N ASN A 29 3.16 15.50 -19.51
CA ASN A 29 1.83 14.89 -19.45
C ASN A 29 1.84 13.42 -19.87
N VAL A 30 2.57 13.05 -20.90
CA VAL A 30 2.76 11.67 -21.34
C VAL A 30 3.47 10.85 -20.26
N ASN A 31 4.55 11.36 -19.69
CA ASN A 31 5.30 10.67 -18.63
C ASN A 31 4.45 10.46 -17.36
N THR A 32 3.69 11.47 -16.93
CA THR A 32 2.80 11.35 -15.77
C THR A 32 1.69 10.32 -16.00
N PHE A 33 1.14 10.27 -17.23
CA PHE A 33 0.15 9.27 -17.61
C PHE A 33 0.69 7.84 -17.55
N PHE A 34 1.89 7.58 -18.09
CA PHE A 34 2.51 6.25 -18.03
C PHE A 34 2.89 5.85 -16.61
N LEU A 35 3.39 6.78 -15.79
CA LEU A 35 3.70 6.54 -14.38
C LEU A 35 2.44 6.18 -13.59
N SER A 36 1.33 6.88 -13.81
CA SER A 36 0.06 6.58 -13.14
C SER A 36 -0.50 5.21 -13.53
N LYS A 37 -0.43 4.82 -14.81
CA LYS A 37 -0.83 3.48 -15.26
C LYS A 37 0.04 2.37 -14.64
N LYS A 38 1.36 2.57 -14.61
CA LYS A 38 2.29 1.62 -13.97
C LYS A 38 1.97 1.46 -12.48
N GLN A 39 1.74 2.54 -11.77
CA GLN A 39 1.37 2.53 -10.36
C GLN A 39 0.04 1.80 -10.13
N TYR A 40 -0.96 2.06 -10.97
CA TYR A 40 -2.24 1.38 -10.93
C TYR A 40 -2.09 -0.13 -11.11
N PHE A 41 -1.34 -0.57 -12.12
CA PHE A 41 -1.10 -2.00 -12.38
C PHE A 41 -0.40 -2.68 -11.19
N ILE A 42 0.62 -2.05 -10.62
CA ILE A 42 1.31 -2.54 -9.42
C ILE A 42 0.32 -2.67 -8.26
N CYS A 43 -0.47 -1.64 -7.98
CA CYS A 43 -1.48 -1.71 -6.92
C CYS A 43 -2.48 -2.85 -7.13
N CYS A 44 -2.96 -3.07 -8.37
CA CYS A 44 -3.87 -4.18 -8.68
C CYS A 44 -3.25 -5.54 -8.37
N THR A 45 -1.98 -5.75 -8.76
CA THR A 45 -1.25 -6.99 -8.51
C THR A 45 -1.12 -7.27 -7.00
N TYR A 46 -0.70 -6.27 -6.23
CA TYR A 46 -0.57 -6.43 -4.78
C TYR A 46 -1.92 -6.50 -4.07
N THR A 47 -2.98 -5.88 -4.60
CA THR A 47 -4.33 -6.05 -4.07
C THR A 47 -4.80 -7.50 -4.18
N LYS A 48 -4.49 -8.18 -5.30
CA LYS A 48 -4.78 -9.60 -5.45
C LYS A 48 -4.05 -10.44 -4.39
N LEU A 49 -2.75 -10.22 -4.21
CA LEU A 49 -1.96 -10.87 -3.16
C LEU A 49 -2.58 -10.63 -1.77
N CYS A 50 -2.92 -9.39 -1.44
CA CYS A 50 -3.52 -9.04 -0.16
C CYS A 50 -4.86 -9.74 0.08
N ASN A 51 -5.70 -9.85 -0.95
CA ASN A 51 -6.98 -10.56 -0.86
C ASN A 51 -6.80 -12.06 -0.62
N GLU A 52 -5.78 -12.69 -1.21
CA GLU A 52 -5.47 -14.11 -0.94
C GLU A 52 -4.97 -14.32 0.50
N ILE A 53 -4.19 -13.39 1.04
CA ILE A 53 -3.79 -13.43 2.46
C ILE A 53 -5.02 -13.29 3.37
N MET A 54 -5.95 -12.40 3.02
CA MET A 54 -7.22 -12.26 3.74
C MET A 54 -8.05 -13.55 3.69
N PHE A 55 -8.09 -14.20 2.53
CA PHE A 55 -8.77 -15.50 2.39
C PHE A 55 -8.12 -16.57 3.26
N TYR A 56 -6.78 -16.63 3.31
CA TYR A 56 -6.05 -17.52 4.22
C TYR A 56 -6.50 -17.32 5.69
N THR A 57 -6.63 -16.06 6.13
CA THR A 57 -7.05 -15.75 7.51
C THR A 57 -8.53 -15.95 7.78
N SER A 58 -9.34 -16.19 6.76
CA SER A 58 -10.81 -16.27 6.86
C SER A 58 -11.29 -17.35 7.83
N ASN A 59 -10.62 -18.50 7.84
CA ASN A 59 -10.97 -19.61 8.74
C ASN A 59 -10.81 -19.23 10.21
N ASP A 60 -9.79 -18.46 10.56
CA ASP A 60 -9.56 -17.98 11.93
C ASP A 60 -10.63 -16.96 12.33
N LEU A 61 -11.01 -16.07 11.42
CA LEU A 61 -12.08 -15.10 11.63
C LEU A 61 -13.43 -15.80 11.88
N VAL A 62 -13.74 -16.82 11.07
CA VAL A 62 -14.97 -17.63 11.23
C VAL A 62 -14.99 -18.36 12.58
N LYS A 63 -13.87 -18.99 12.97
CA LYS A 63 -13.75 -19.67 14.29
C LYS A 63 -13.99 -18.72 15.47
N MET A 64 -13.66 -17.44 15.29
CA MET A 64 -13.92 -16.39 16.29
C MET A 64 -15.33 -15.80 16.21
N GLY A 65 -16.21 -16.32 15.35
CA GLY A 65 -17.57 -15.81 15.14
C GLY A 65 -17.63 -14.48 14.36
N ILE A 66 -16.54 -14.08 13.72
CA ILE A 66 -16.46 -12.83 12.94
C ILE A 66 -17.02 -13.09 11.54
N LYS A 67 -18.17 -12.49 11.23
CA LYS A 67 -18.90 -12.70 9.97
C LYS A 67 -18.39 -11.81 8.81
N TYR A 68 -17.75 -10.71 9.09
CA TYR A 68 -17.32 -9.73 8.10
C TYR A 68 -15.81 -9.62 8.10
N TYR A 69 -15.23 -9.47 6.92
CA TYR A 69 -13.79 -9.28 6.74
C TYR A 69 -13.45 -7.80 6.57
N PRO A 70 -12.29 -7.34 7.05
CA PRO A 70 -11.83 -6.00 6.74
C PRO A 70 -11.51 -5.88 5.25
N LYS A 71 -11.75 -4.71 4.68
CA LYS A 71 -11.29 -4.42 3.32
C LYS A 71 -9.80 -4.16 3.33
N VAL A 72 -9.09 -4.59 2.29
CA VAL A 72 -7.68 -4.25 2.12
C VAL A 72 -7.55 -3.18 1.05
N LYS A 73 -6.83 -2.11 1.38
CA LYS A 73 -6.49 -1.00 0.49
C LYS A 73 -4.99 -0.92 0.31
N VAL A 74 -4.54 -1.01 -0.93
CA VAL A 74 -3.13 -0.87 -1.27
C VAL A 74 -2.88 0.55 -1.79
N ASN A 75 -2.03 1.31 -1.09
CA ASN A 75 -1.65 2.66 -1.45
C ASN A 75 -0.22 2.70 -1.98
N TYR A 76 -0.03 3.28 -3.17
CA TYR A 76 1.27 3.44 -3.80
C TYR A 76 1.95 4.74 -3.36
N TYR A 77 2.10 4.94 -2.05
CA TYR A 77 2.92 6.02 -1.51
C TYR A 77 3.69 5.52 -0.28
N ARG A 78 4.70 6.29 0.11
CA ARG A 78 5.49 6.02 1.31
C ARG A 78 4.86 6.71 2.51
N HIS A 79 4.61 5.95 3.57
CA HIS A 79 4.29 6.50 4.88
C HIS A 79 5.57 6.67 5.71
N LYS A 80 5.65 7.71 6.55
CA LYS A 80 6.86 8.01 7.33
C LYS A 80 7.28 6.88 8.28
N GLU A 81 6.32 6.24 8.91
CA GLU A 81 6.56 5.36 10.06
C GLU A 81 5.88 4.00 9.95
N LYS A 82 4.91 3.84 9.03
CA LYS A 82 4.06 2.64 9.00
C LYS A 82 4.26 1.85 7.72
N LEU A 83 4.31 0.54 7.85
CA LEU A 83 4.24 -0.41 6.74
C LEU A 83 2.78 -0.63 6.30
N GLY A 84 1.88 -0.67 7.27
CA GLY A 84 0.44 -0.73 7.13
C GLY A 84 -0.25 -0.23 8.40
N HIS A 85 -1.57 -0.22 8.41
CA HIS A 85 -2.35 -0.02 9.63
C HIS A 85 -3.78 -0.51 9.44
N TYR A 86 -4.40 -0.96 10.52
CA TYR A 86 -5.84 -1.20 10.60
C TYR A 86 -6.56 0.10 11.01
N CYS A 87 -7.61 0.47 10.27
CA CYS A 87 -8.48 1.60 10.58
C CYS A 87 -9.82 1.10 11.15
N PRO A 88 -10.07 1.21 12.46
CA PRO A 88 -11.29 0.70 13.09
C PRO A 88 -12.58 1.32 12.54
N ASN A 89 -12.56 2.62 12.23
CA ASN A 89 -13.74 3.36 11.76
C ASN A 89 -14.24 2.83 10.40
N ASN A 90 -13.32 2.58 9.47
CA ASN A 90 -13.65 2.12 8.13
C ASN A 90 -13.64 0.59 8.00
N LYS A 91 -13.13 -0.12 9.03
CA LYS A 91 -12.84 -1.56 8.98
C LYS A 91 -11.95 -1.91 7.78
N GLU A 92 -10.92 -1.12 7.58
CA GLU A 92 -9.97 -1.27 6.47
C GLU A 92 -8.56 -1.53 6.98
N ILE A 93 -7.85 -2.40 6.28
CA ILE A 93 -6.40 -2.58 6.42
C ILE A 93 -5.75 -1.81 5.26
N VAL A 94 -4.89 -0.87 5.57
CA VAL A 94 -4.18 -0.07 4.58
C VAL A 94 -2.72 -0.52 4.53
N ILE A 95 -2.22 -0.82 3.32
CA ILE A 95 -0.83 -1.19 3.07
C ILE A 95 -0.14 -0.07 2.29
N TYR A 96 1.01 0.38 2.78
CA TYR A 96 1.83 1.42 2.16
C TYR A 96 2.92 0.79 1.31
N LEU A 97 2.60 0.53 0.04
CA LEU A 97 3.38 -0.33 -0.84
C LEU A 97 4.84 0.14 -1.01
N LYS A 98 5.09 1.45 -1.14
CA LYS A 98 6.45 1.99 -1.28
C LYS A 98 7.36 1.77 -0.06
N ASN A 99 6.81 1.36 1.08
CA ASN A 99 7.60 0.98 2.24
C ASN A 99 8.06 -0.49 2.19
N HIS A 100 7.49 -1.28 1.29
CA HIS A 100 7.78 -2.70 1.11
C HIS A 100 8.63 -2.97 -0.13
N ILE A 101 8.38 -2.26 -1.26
CA ILE A 101 9.05 -2.50 -2.54
C ILE A 101 10.42 -1.80 -2.62
N GLY A 102 11.33 -2.39 -3.39
CA GLY A 102 12.69 -1.88 -3.63
C GLY A 102 13.79 -2.68 -2.94
N GLN A 103 13.43 -3.81 -2.32
CA GLN A 103 14.32 -4.79 -1.76
C GLN A 103 14.29 -6.09 -2.58
N ASN A 104 14.76 -7.20 -2.06
CA ASN A 104 14.65 -8.50 -2.72
C ASN A 104 13.19 -8.97 -2.71
N ASN A 105 12.65 -9.42 -3.86
CA ASN A 105 11.25 -9.83 -4.04
C ASN A 105 10.71 -10.77 -2.94
N ASN A 106 11.50 -11.76 -2.52
CA ASN A 106 11.07 -12.69 -1.47
C ASN A 106 10.93 -12.01 -0.11
N TYR A 107 11.80 -11.05 0.18
CA TYR A 107 11.74 -10.26 1.39
C TYR A 107 10.53 -9.33 1.38
N GLU A 108 10.25 -8.69 0.25
CA GLU A 108 9.09 -7.80 0.07
C GLU A 108 7.78 -8.52 0.32
N ILE A 109 7.59 -9.70 -0.29
CA ILE A 109 6.40 -10.51 -0.11
C ILE A 109 6.25 -10.93 1.35
N GLY A 110 7.33 -11.45 1.97
CA GLY A 110 7.32 -11.83 3.39
C GLY A 110 6.92 -10.68 4.31
N GLN A 111 7.43 -9.48 4.04
CA GLN A 111 7.12 -8.28 4.81
C GLN A 111 5.65 -7.83 4.64
N ILE A 112 5.11 -7.92 3.42
CA ILE A 112 3.70 -7.62 3.15
C ILE A 112 2.79 -8.63 3.86
N VAL A 113 3.11 -9.92 3.80
CA VAL A 113 2.37 -10.97 4.51
C VAL A 113 2.38 -10.72 6.02
N ASP A 114 3.55 -10.48 6.60
CA ASP A 114 3.70 -10.18 8.04
C ASP A 114 2.88 -8.96 8.45
N THR A 115 2.94 -7.88 7.67
CA THR A 115 2.16 -6.66 7.92
C THR A 115 0.65 -6.94 7.88
N ILE A 116 0.15 -7.66 6.87
CA ILE A 116 -1.28 -7.95 6.77
C ILE A 116 -1.74 -8.84 7.93
N LEU A 117 -0.99 -9.87 8.28
CA LEU A 117 -1.30 -10.74 9.40
C LEU A 117 -1.36 -9.96 10.73
N HIS A 118 -0.42 -9.02 10.92
CA HIS A 118 -0.41 -8.11 12.06
C HIS A 118 -1.68 -7.26 12.12
N GLU A 119 -2.06 -6.62 11.03
CA GLU A 119 -3.25 -5.76 10.96
C GLU A 119 -4.57 -6.56 11.04
N VAL A 120 -4.59 -7.81 10.53
CA VAL A 120 -5.72 -8.74 10.74
C VAL A 120 -5.90 -9.03 12.22
N ARG A 121 -4.81 -9.19 12.98
CA ARG A 121 -4.91 -9.41 14.41
C ARG A 121 -5.51 -8.20 15.13
N HIS A 122 -5.16 -6.98 14.75
CA HIS A 122 -5.82 -5.77 15.28
C HIS A 122 -7.32 -5.74 14.94
N TYR A 123 -7.71 -6.18 13.76
CA TYR A 123 -9.13 -6.33 13.43
C TYR A 123 -9.82 -7.36 14.34
N GLN A 124 -9.20 -8.52 14.59
CA GLN A 124 -9.72 -9.53 15.51
C GLN A 124 -9.88 -8.97 16.92
N GLN A 125 -8.84 -8.33 17.45
CA GLN A 125 -8.86 -7.68 18.77
C GLN A 125 -10.01 -6.66 18.89
N HIS A 126 -10.15 -5.80 17.87
CA HIS A 126 -11.26 -4.83 17.81
C HIS A 126 -12.64 -5.51 17.88
N LYS A 127 -12.79 -6.74 17.34
CA LYS A 127 -14.07 -7.45 17.32
C LYS A 127 -14.33 -8.30 18.54
N THR A 128 -13.31 -8.72 19.25
CA THR A 128 -13.42 -9.71 20.31
C THR A 128 -13.08 -9.20 21.70
N THR A 129 -12.36 -8.07 21.81
CA THR A 129 -11.91 -7.56 23.12
C THR A 129 -12.31 -6.10 23.32
N LYS A 130 -12.78 -5.77 24.54
CA LYS A 130 -13.04 -4.38 24.94
C LYS A 130 -11.74 -3.63 25.19
N GLU A 131 -10.72 -4.34 25.62
CA GLU A 131 -9.38 -3.81 25.93
C GLU A 131 -8.73 -3.14 24.72
N PHE A 132 -9.10 -3.52 23.50
CA PHE A 132 -8.57 -2.91 22.28
C PHE A 132 -8.74 -1.38 22.28
N PHE A 133 -9.94 -0.89 22.60
CA PHE A 133 -10.20 0.56 22.61
C PHE A 133 -9.59 1.24 23.84
N GLU A 134 -9.59 0.57 24.97
CA GLU A 134 -9.00 1.10 26.21
C GLU A 134 -7.49 1.29 26.04
N GLU A 135 -6.80 0.30 25.48
CA GLU A 135 -5.36 0.36 25.24
C GLU A 135 -5.01 1.33 24.09
N LEU A 136 -5.79 1.35 23.01
CA LEU A 136 -5.59 2.27 21.88
C LEU A 136 -5.67 3.74 22.30
N ASN A 137 -6.54 4.07 23.25
CA ASN A 137 -6.71 5.42 23.79
C ASN A 137 -5.80 5.72 24.99
N SER A 138 -5.04 4.74 25.46
CA SER A 138 -4.13 4.92 26.58
C SER A 138 -2.87 5.69 26.19
N LYS A 139 -2.27 6.39 27.16
CA LYS A 139 -0.95 7.03 26.97
C LYS A 139 0.18 6.00 26.77
N ASN A 140 -0.08 4.74 27.08
CA ASN A 140 0.87 3.63 26.98
C ASN A 140 0.75 2.87 25.65
N TYR A 141 -0.16 3.31 24.74
CA TYR A 141 -0.25 2.71 23.43
C TYR A 141 1.05 2.93 22.64
N GLY A 142 1.61 1.85 22.13
CA GLY A 142 2.82 1.88 21.35
C GLY A 142 3.41 0.47 21.18
N TYR A 143 4.61 0.39 20.65
CA TYR A 143 5.28 -0.88 20.30
C TYR A 143 5.27 -1.93 21.43
N ASN A 144 5.33 -1.51 22.67
CA ASN A 144 5.35 -2.41 23.84
C ASN A 144 3.99 -2.69 24.47
N SER A 145 2.89 -2.17 23.91
CA SER A 145 1.54 -2.46 24.38
C SER A 145 1.18 -3.93 24.20
N ASN A 146 0.23 -4.43 24.96
CA ASN A 146 -0.16 -5.84 24.91
C ASN A 146 -0.81 -6.21 23.59
N ILE A 147 -1.63 -5.32 23.04
CA ILE A 147 -2.27 -5.53 21.74
C ILE A 147 -1.24 -5.60 20.61
N GLU A 148 -0.19 -4.80 20.66
CA GLU A 148 0.90 -4.82 19.69
C GLU A 148 1.79 -6.07 19.81
N LYS A 149 2.09 -6.50 21.04
CA LYS A 149 2.82 -7.77 21.28
C LYS A 149 2.06 -8.97 20.76
N ASP A 150 0.75 -9.00 21.00
CA ASP A 150 -0.12 -10.09 20.54
C ASP A 150 -0.23 -10.08 19.00
N ALA A 151 -0.38 -8.90 18.36
CA ALA A 151 -0.43 -8.80 16.91
C ALA A 151 0.87 -9.29 16.24
N ARG A 152 2.03 -8.92 16.76
CA ARG A 152 3.32 -9.44 16.29
C ARG A 152 3.48 -10.94 16.51
N LYS A 153 3.02 -11.47 17.64
CA LYS A 153 3.04 -12.91 17.90
C LYS A 153 2.17 -13.67 16.92
N TYR A 154 0.95 -13.18 16.66
CA TYR A 154 0.05 -13.77 15.68
C TYR A 154 0.67 -13.78 14.27
N ALA A 155 1.23 -12.65 13.82
CA ALA A 155 1.87 -12.55 12.52
C ALA A 155 3.01 -13.56 12.37
N ARG A 156 3.96 -13.61 13.33
CA ARG A 156 5.09 -14.56 13.29
C ARG A 156 4.64 -16.03 13.26
N ASN A 157 3.62 -16.39 14.03
CA ASN A 157 3.14 -17.77 14.11
C ASN A 157 2.46 -18.22 12.80
N ASN A 158 1.90 -17.30 12.03
CA ASN A 158 1.16 -17.59 10.81
C ASN A 158 1.97 -17.34 9.53
N LEU A 159 3.07 -16.61 9.59
CA LEU A 159 3.85 -16.17 8.41
C LEU A 159 4.25 -17.34 7.50
N ILE A 160 4.90 -18.36 8.04
CA ILE A 160 5.42 -19.49 7.26
C ILE A 160 4.28 -20.26 6.60
N ASN A 161 3.20 -20.52 7.35
CA ASN A 161 2.05 -21.25 6.84
C ASN A 161 1.29 -20.45 5.77
N CYS A 162 1.18 -19.14 5.93
CA CYS A 162 0.59 -18.26 4.92
C CYS A 162 1.43 -18.23 3.65
N LEU A 163 2.76 -18.13 3.73
CA LEU A 163 3.65 -18.20 2.57
C LEU A 163 3.55 -19.56 1.86
N ALA A 164 3.49 -20.66 2.60
CA ALA A 164 3.30 -21.98 2.02
C ALA A 164 1.95 -22.10 1.28
N TYR A 165 0.87 -21.58 1.88
CA TYR A 165 -0.44 -21.49 1.22
C TYR A 165 -0.38 -20.70 -0.09
N LEU A 166 0.26 -19.52 -0.09
CA LEU A 166 0.37 -18.67 -1.28
C LEU A 166 1.18 -19.35 -2.39
N LYS A 167 2.25 -20.11 -2.05
CA LYS A 167 3.00 -20.93 -2.99
C LYS A 167 2.14 -22.05 -3.58
N GLN A 168 1.39 -22.78 -2.75
CA GLN A 168 0.47 -23.83 -3.20
C GLN A 168 -0.59 -23.31 -4.17
N LYS A 169 -1.01 -22.07 -3.99
CA LYS A 169 -1.98 -21.37 -4.86
C LYS A 169 -1.35 -20.73 -6.10
N ASN A 170 -0.04 -20.87 -6.31
CA ASN A 170 0.71 -20.22 -7.40
C ASN A 170 0.54 -18.69 -7.44
N ILE A 171 0.35 -18.06 -6.26
CA ILE A 171 0.29 -16.60 -6.12
C ILE A 171 1.69 -16.00 -6.02
N ILE A 172 2.61 -16.74 -5.39
CA ILE A 172 4.04 -16.42 -5.27
C ILE A 172 4.90 -17.62 -5.69
N TYR A 173 6.16 -17.34 -6.07
CA TYR A 173 7.14 -18.34 -6.52
C TYR A 173 8.12 -18.73 -5.42
#